data_0cb4394532ea017e23ce828d820a3e30
#
_entry.id   0cb4394532ea017e23ce828d820a3e30
#
_cell.length_a   1.000
_cell.length_b   1.000
_cell.length_c   1.000
_cell.angle_alpha   90.00
_cell.angle_beta   90.00
_cell.angle_gamma   90.00
#
_symmetry.space_group_name_H-M   'P 1'
#
loop_
_entity.id
_entity.type
_entity.pdbx_description
1 polymer ?
#
loop_
_entity_poly.entity_id
_entity_poly.type
_entity_poly.pdbx_seq_one_letter_code
_entity_poly.pdbx_strand_id
1 'polypeptide(L)'
;MMPAGSLLDTHLTNLAAALVPYRRCESQLARWGADLAHRLAGGGRLLVAGNGGSAAEAQHLTAELVGKLHHDRQPLSAIALHAETSALTAIANDYGYTDVYARQVRAHGRPGDVLLLLSTSGSSANLVTAALAAREAGLTSWALTGVAPNPLADACDEVLAVASPDTQVVQELHLVTSHLLCEYLEQELPAALAAAAEPAAVRHDPGEPAPPARSVRTGVEVVLDGGTGQQVDA
;
A
#
# COMPACT_ATOMS: atom_id res chain seq x y z
N MET A 1 6.37 25.63 42.37
CA MET A 1 5.51 25.67 41.18
C MET A 1 6.46 25.73 39.99
N MET A 2 6.73 24.58 39.32
CA MET A 2 7.55 24.58 38.12
C MET A 2 6.81 25.37 37.04
N PRO A 3 7.49 26.22 36.25
CA PRO A 3 6.85 26.87 35.13
C PRO A 3 6.33 25.78 34.21
N ALA A 4 5.07 25.87 33.78
CA ALA A 4 4.53 25.02 32.78
C ALA A 4 5.47 25.13 31.57
N GLY A 5 6.05 24.00 31.11
CA GLY A 5 6.90 23.97 29.93
C GLY A 5 6.17 24.59 28.75
N SER A 6 6.90 25.18 27.82
CA SER A 6 6.27 25.70 26.60
C SER A 6 5.57 24.57 25.85
N LEU A 7 4.57 24.88 25.03
CA LEU A 7 3.90 23.88 24.18
C LEU A 7 4.93 23.11 23.36
N LEU A 8 5.95 23.78 22.84
CA LEU A 8 7.05 23.18 22.11
C LEU A 8 7.82 22.17 22.96
N ASP A 9 8.23 22.57 24.19
CA ASP A 9 9.00 21.68 25.08
C ASP A 9 8.18 20.44 25.47
N THR A 10 6.89 20.60 25.71
CA THR A 10 5.97 19.49 26.02
C THR A 10 5.88 18.52 24.84
N HIS A 11 5.66 19.03 23.63
CA HIS A 11 5.53 18.22 22.42
C HIS A 11 6.85 17.46 22.13
N LEU A 12 7.98 18.16 22.12
CA LEU A 12 9.29 17.53 21.87
C LEU A 12 9.65 16.49 22.94
N THR A 13 9.25 16.71 24.19
CA THR A 13 9.44 15.74 25.27
C THR A 13 8.61 14.46 25.03
N ASN A 14 7.34 14.61 24.64
CA ASN A 14 6.46 13.48 24.32
C ASN A 14 6.98 12.70 23.12
N LEU A 15 7.43 13.38 22.07
CA LEU A 15 8.04 12.76 20.88
C LEU A 15 9.31 12.00 21.27
N ALA A 16 10.22 12.61 22.03
CA ALA A 16 11.44 11.96 22.49
C ALA A 16 11.15 10.73 23.36
N ALA A 17 10.15 10.78 24.23
CA ALA A 17 9.72 9.64 25.04
C ALA A 17 9.20 8.48 24.20
N ALA A 18 8.51 8.76 23.10
CA ALA A 18 8.00 7.74 22.18
C ALA A 18 9.10 7.13 21.29
N LEU A 19 10.12 7.90 20.92
CA LEU A 19 11.23 7.44 20.08
C LEU A 19 12.05 6.29 20.71
N VAL A 20 12.24 6.30 22.04
CA VAL A 20 13.07 5.28 22.70
C VAL A 20 12.49 3.87 22.56
N PRO A 21 11.22 3.60 22.92
CA PRO A 21 10.62 2.29 22.70
C PRO A 21 10.44 1.97 21.21
N TYR A 22 10.26 2.97 20.36
CA TYR A 22 10.07 2.83 18.91
C TYR A 22 11.27 2.15 18.21
N ARG A 23 12.50 2.34 18.69
CA ARG A 23 13.69 1.67 18.15
C ARG A 23 13.59 0.15 18.12
N ARG A 24 12.72 -0.44 18.92
CA ARG A 24 12.52 -1.90 18.96
C ARG A 24 11.80 -2.45 17.71
N CYS A 25 11.19 -1.58 16.90
CA CYS A 25 10.53 -1.99 15.66
C CYS A 25 11.50 -2.22 14.48
N GLU A 26 12.79 -1.92 14.61
CA GLU A 26 13.77 -1.96 13.54
C GLU A 26 13.75 -3.27 12.75
N SER A 27 13.83 -4.41 13.43
CA SER A 27 13.83 -5.72 12.76
C SER A 27 12.51 -6.03 12.03
N GLN A 28 11.37 -5.59 12.58
CA GLN A 28 10.07 -5.74 11.93
C GLN A 28 9.99 -4.85 10.69
N LEU A 29 10.44 -3.62 10.80
CA LEU A 29 10.39 -2.65 9.71
C LEU A 29 11.32 -3.05 8.56
N ALA A 30 12.53 -3.54 8.86
CA ALA A 30 13.44 -4.08 7.86
C ALA A 30 12.84 -5.30 7.13
N ARG A 31 12.19 -6.21 7.87
CA ARG A 31 11.48 -7.35 7.29
C ARG A 31 10.31 -6.91 6.39
N TRP A 32 9.52 -5.91 6.81
CA TRP A 32 8.44 -5.36 6.00
C TRP A 32 8.98 -4.72 4.71
N GLY A 33 10.09 -3.98 4.79
CA GLY A 33 10.73 -3.39 3.62
C GLY A 33 11.18 -4.44 2.62
N ALA A 34 11.84 -5.51 3.10
CA ALA A 34 12.28 -6.62 2.26
C ALA A 34 11.09 -7.38 1.63
N ASP A 35 10.06 -7.74 2.42
CA ASP A 35 8.87 -8.42 1.90
C ASP A 35 8.16 -7.56 0.84
N LEU A 36 8.02 -6.27 1.09
CA LEU A 36 7.40 -5.35 0.14
C LEU A 36 8.22 -5.23 -1.15
N ALA A 37 9.56 -5.16 -1.06
CA ALA A 37 10.43 -5.12 -2.24
C ALA A 37 10.21 -6.35 -3.13
N HIS A 38 10.21 -7.55 -2.57
CA HIS A 38 9.98 -8.79 -3.32
C HIS A 38 8.58 -8.86 -3.95
N ARG A 39 7.55 -8.45 -3.22
CA ARG A 39 6.17 -8.43 -3.75
C ARG A 39 6.02 -7.44 -4.90
N LEU A 40 6.52 -6.21 -4.74
CA LEU A 40 6.43 -5.20 -5.78
C LEU A 40 7.29 -5.54 -7.01
N ALA A 41 8.49 -6.11 -6.83
CA ALA A 41 9.32 -6.63 -7.91
C ALA A 41 8.62 -7.77 -8.67
N GLY A 42 7.85 -8.59 -7.98
CA GLY A 42 7.02 -9.66 -8.56
C GLY A 42 5.72 -9.20 -9.21
N GLY A 43 5.47 -7.88 -9.30
CA GLY A 43 4.27 -7.31 -9.92
C GLY A 43 3.07 -7.14 -8.98
N GLY A 44 3.26 -7.35 -7.68
CA GLY A 44 2.29 -7.03 -6.64
C GLY A 44 2.11 -5.53 -6.43
N ARG A 45 1.22 -5.15 -5.53
CA ARG A 45 0.87 -3.75 -5.23
C ARG A 45 0.85 -3.50 -3.74
N LEU A 46 1.09 -2.23 -3.38
CA LEU A 46 0.78 -1.70 -2.07
C LEU A 46 -0.50 -0.87 -2.14
N LEU A 47 -1.54 -1.27 -1.41
CA LEU A 47 -2.73 -0.45 -1.16
C LEU A 47 -2.57 0.23 0.20
N VAL A 48 -2.86 1.52 0.28
CA VAL A 48 -2.67 2.26 1.54
C VAL A 48 -3.94 3.05 1.87
N ALA A 49 -4.36 3.04 3.13
CA ALA A 49 -5.49 3.82 3.60
C ALA A 49 -5.28 4.42 4.99
N GLY A 50 -5.90 5.55 5.22
CA GLY A 50 -5.97 6.26 6.49
C GLY A 50 -7.07 7.30 6.44
N ASN A 51 -7.34 7.96 7.56
CA ASN A 51 -8.31 9.07 7.65
C ASN A 51 -7.58 10.37 8.04
N GLY A 52 -8.04 11.50 7.54
CA GLY A 52 -7.48 12.82 7.89
C GLY A 52 -5.97 12.92 7.60
N GLY A 53 -5.16 13.22 8.63
CA GLY A 53 -3.70 13.30 8.51
C GLY A 53 -3.09 11.96 8.09
N SER A 54 -3.58 10.84 8.61
CA SER A 54 -3.13 9.51 8.19
C SER A 54 -3.47 9.20 6.72
N ALA A 55 -4.51 9.81 6.13
CA ALA A 55 -4.74 9.75 4.69
C ALA A 55 -3.66 10.54 3.92
N ALA A 56 -3.27 11.73 4.41
CA ALA A 56 -2.19 12.50 3.81
C ALA A 56 -0.86 11.73 3.84
N GLU A 57 -0.55 11.03 4.93
CA GLU A 57 0.64 10.18 5.04
C GLU A 57 0.56 8.97 4.11
N ALA A 58 -0.61 8.33 3.99
CA ALA A 58 -0.84 7.26 3.03
C ALA A 58 -0.57 7.72 1.59
N GLN A 59 -1.03 8.93 1.24
CA GLN A 59 -0.76 9.51 -0.08
C GLN A 59 0.71 9.86 -0.26
N HIS A 60 1.38 10.38 0.77
CA HIS A 60 2.81 10.64 0.74
C HIS A 60 3.61 9.36 0.48
N LEU A 61 3.36 8.29 1.23
CA LEU A 61 4.02 7.01 1.03
C LEU A 61 3.84 6.47 -0.39
N THR A 62 2.62 6.55 -0.94
CA THR A 62 2.40 6.09 -2.32
C THR A 62 3.12 6.96 -3.35
N ALA A 63 3.27 8.26 -3.10
CA ALA A 63 4.03 9.16 -3.96
C ALA A 63 5.54 8.81 -3.96
N GLU A 64 6.12 8.44 -2.80
CA GLU A 64 7.51 7.97 -2.71
C GLU A 64 7.72 6.68 -3.51
N LEU A 65 6.77 5.76 -3.52
CA LEU A 65 6.88 4.49 -4.24
C LEU A 65 6.66 4.63 -5.75
N VAL A 66 5.68 5.42 -6.16
CA VAL A 66 5.38 5.67 -7.58
C VAL A 66 6.41 6.61 -8.22
N GLY A 67 6.85 7.63 -7.49
CA GLY A 67 7.96 8.50 -7.85
C GLY A 67 9.30 7.89 -7.46
N LYS A 68 9.97 8.53 -6.51
CA LYS A 68 11.22 8.03 -5.90
C LYS A 68 11.43 8.71 -4.54
N LEU A 69 12.08 8.01 -3.62
CA LEU A 69 12.53 8.61 -2.36
C LEU A 69 13.87 9.38 -2.58
N HIS A 70 14.96 8.67 -2.80
CA HIS A 70 16.29 9.28 -2.99
C HIS A 70 16.88 8.99 -4.36
N HIS A 71 16.91 7.72 -4.75
CA HIS A 71 17.59 7.27 -5.96
C HIS A 71 16.62 7.01 -7.08
N ASP A 72 17.08 7.25 -8.33
CA ASP A 72 16.31 6.93 -9.51
C ASP A 72 16.16 5.41 -9.64
N ARG A 73 14.92 4.96 -9.86
CA ARG A 73 14.55 3.55 -9.99
C ARG A 73 13.25 3.41 -10.76
N GLN A 74 12.91 2.18 -11.13
CA GLN A 74 11.60 1.91 -11.72
C GLN A 74 10.46 2.30 -10.75
N PRO A 75 9.33 2.82 -11.27
CA PRO A 75 8.14 3.05 -10.49
C PRO A 75 7.61 1.76 -9.86
N LEU A 76 7.16 1.84 -8.62
CA LEU A 76 6.56 0.73 -7.88
C LEU A 76 5.06 0.96 -7.72
N SER A 77 4.27 -0.11 -7.86
CA SER A 77 2.80 0.01 -7.83
C SER A 77 2.29 0.25 -6.41
N ALA A 78 1.80 1.46 -6.15
CA ALA A 78 1.21 1.85 -4.88
C ALA A 78 -0.05 2.72 -5.10
N ILE A 79 -1.11 2.48 -4.33
CA ILE A 79 -2.42 3.13 -4.48
C ILE A 79 -2.89 3.65 -3.12
N ALA A 80 -3.07 4.96 -2.98
CA ALA A 80 -3.76 5.55 -1.84
C ALA A 80 -5.28 5.47 -2.08
N LEU A 81 -5.98 4.65 -1.32
CA LEU A 81 -7.40 4.33 -1.56
C LEU A 81 -8.36 5.52 -1.39
N HIS A 82 -7.92 6.61 -0.76
CA HIS A 82 -8.71 7.83 -0.62
C HIS A 82 -8.49 8.85 -1.76
N ALA A 83 -7.48 8.64 -2.61
CA ALA A 83 -7.05 9.64 -3.58
C ALA A 83 -8.03 9.79 -4.75
N GLU A 84 -8.75 8.74 -5.12
CA GLU A 84 -9.82 8.81 -6.12
C GLU A 84 -11.11 9.27 -5.43
N THR A 85 -11.36 10.58 -5.47
CA THR A 85 -12.44 11.23 -4.72
C THR A 85 -13.83 10.86 -5.22
N SER A 86 -14.00 10.55 -6.50
CA SER A 86 -15.29 10.14 -7.06
C SER A 86 -15.72 8.79 -6.50
N ALA A 87 -14.83 7.78 -6.48
CA ALA A 87 -15.11 6.49 -5.88
C ALA A 87 -15.36 6.62 -4.37
N LEU A 88 -14.53 7.39 -3.65
CA LEU A 88 -14.67 7.60 -2.22
C LEU A 88 -16.05 8.18 -1.87
N THR A 89 -16.45 9.26 -2.56
CA THR A 89 -17.71 9.95 -2.28
C THR A 89 -18.93 9.13 -2.71
N ALA A 90 -18.88 8.44 -3.85
CA ALA A 90 -19.95 7.56 -4.30
C ALA A 90 -20.15 6.39 -3.31
N ILE A 91 -19.10 5.71 -2.90
CA ILE A 91 -19.18 4.62 -1.93
C ILE A 91 -19.72 5.13 -0.59
N ALA A 92 -19.24 6.28 -0.12
CA ALA A 92 -19.71 6.87 1.13
C ALA A 92 -21.21 7.19 1.08
N ASN A 93 -21.71 7.70 -0.06
CA ASN A 93 -23.12 8.03 -0.25
C ASN A 93 -24.02 6.79 -0.33
N ASP A 94 -23.59 5.76 -1.05
CA ASP A 94 -24.43 4.61 -1.40
C ASP A 94 -24.35 3.47 -0.36
N TYR A 95 -23.19 3.31 0.30
CA TYR A 95 -22.90 2.18 1.22
C TYR A 95 -22.48 2.63 2.62
N GLY A 96 -22.28 3.93 2.83
CA GLY A 96 -21.78 4.49 4.07
C GLY A 96 -20.26 4.54 4.15
N TYR A 97 -19.76 5.42 5.05
CA TYR A 97 -18.31 5.68 5.18
C TYR A 97 -17.50 4.47 5.71
N THR A 98 -18.16 3.52 6.35
CA THR A 98 -17.52 2.28 6.82
C THR A 98 -17.02 1.41 5.68
N ASP A 99 -17.63 1.46 4.51
CA ASP A 99 -17.29 0.63 3.36
C ASP A 99 -16.35 1.29 2.35
N VAL A 100 -15.96 2.56 2.55
CA VAL A 100 -15.20 3.33 1.57
C VAL A 100 -13.89 2.68 1.15
N TYR A 101 -13.19 2.02 2.05
CA TYR A 101 -11.94 1.33 1.75
C TYR A 101 -12.14 -0.15 1.42
N ALA A 102 -13.03 -0.83 2.13
CA ALA A 102 -13.30 -2.25 1.92
C ALA A 102 -13.76 -2.55 0.48
N ARG A 103 -14.63 -1.71 -0.09
CA ARG A 103 -15.05 -1.86 -1.49
C ARG A 103 -13.91 -1.67 -2.47
N GLN A 104 -13.02 -0.71 -2.22
CA GLN A 104 -11.85 -0.48 -3.06
C GLN A 104 -10.81 -1.61 -2.92
N VAL A 105 -10.63 -2.17 -1.71
CA VAL A 105 -9.81 -3.37 -1.50
C VAL A 105 -10.35 -4.54 -2.34
N ARG A 106 -11.66 -4.80 -2.32
CA ARG A 106 -12.28 -5.86 -3.15
C ARG A 106 -12.15 -5.59 -4.67
N ALA A 107 -12.14 -4.32 -5.08
CA ALA A 107 -12.00 -3.94 -6.49
C ALA A 107 -10.56 -4.07 -7.01
N HIS A 108 -9.60 -3.59 -6.25
CA HIS A 108 -8.22 -3.43 -6.67
C HIS A 108 -7.29 -4.53 -6.18
N GLY A 109 -7.54 -5.06 -4.97
CA GLY A 109 -6.67 -6.03 -4.32
C GLY A 109 -6.62 -7.38 -5.06
N ARG A 110 -5.46 -7.99 -5.03
CA ARG A 110 -5.18 -9.32 -5.59
C ARG A 110 -4.42 -10.14 -4.56
N PRO A 111 -4.54 -11.47 -4.57
CA PRO A 111 -3.70 -12.32 -3.73
C PRO A 111 -2.21 -11.98 -3.91
N GLY A 112 -1.52 -11.81 -2.78
CA GLY A 112 -0.11 -11.42 -2.77
C GLY A 112 0.15 -9.91 -2.66
N ASP A 113 -0.84 -9.05 -2.87
CA ASP A 113 -0.75 -7.61 -2.58
C ASP A 113 -0.65 -7.35 -1.06
N VAL A 114 -0.22 -6.16 -0.69
CA VAL A 114 -0.18 -5.68 0.69
C VAL A 114 -1.19 -4.56 0.87
N LEU A 115 -1.95 -4.60 1.97
CA LEU A 115 -2.76 -3.48 2.46
C LEU A 115 -2.11 -2.90 3.71
N LEU A 116 -1.68 -1.64 3.66
CA LEU A 116 -1.17 -0.90 4.81
C LEU A 116 -2.21 0.11 5.31
N LEU A 117 -2.57 0.02 6.59
CA LEU A 117 -3.60 0.82 7.23
C LEU A 117 -3.01 1.71 8.33
N LEU A 118 -3.24 3.01 8.24
CA LEU A 118 -2.72 4.00 9.18
C LEU A 118 -3.86 4.56 10.05
N SER A 119 -3.75 4.41 11.37
CA SER A 119 -4.73 4.92 12.33
C SER A 119 -4.11 5.26 13.68
N THR A 120 -4.12 6.50 14.08
CA THR A 120 -3.60 6.90 15.39
C THR A 120 -4.38 6.30 16.55
N SER A 121 -5.68 6.07 16.39
CA SER A 121 -6.54 5.46 17.42
C SER A 121 -6.67 3.94 17.31
N GLY A 122 -6.40 3.36 16.14
CA GLY A 122 -6.65 1.95 15.84
C GLY A 122 -8.13 1.52 15.89
N SER A 123 -9.08 2.47 15.94
CA SER A 123 -10.51 2.18 16.13
C SER A 123 -11.42 2.63 14.98
N SER A 124 -10.85 3.11 13.87
CA SER A 124 -11.62 3.57 12.71
C SER A 124 -12.33 2.42 12.01
N ALA A 125 -13.65 2.40 12.05
CA ALA A 125 -14.47 1.29 11.52
C ALA A 125 -14.19 0.98 10.04
N ASN A 126 -14.01 2.01 9.19
CA ASN A 126 -13.70 1.84 7.77
C ASN A 126 -12.34 1.14 7.53
N LEU A 127 -11.34 1.34 8.39
CA LEU A 127 -10.05 0.68 8.30
C LEU A 127 -10.14 -0.77 8.79
N VAL A 128 -10.87 -1.02 9.88
CA VAL A 128 -11.12 -2.39 10.37
C VAL A 128 -11.87 -3.20 9.31
N THR A 129 -12.91 -2.63 8.69
CA THR A 129 -13.64 -3.30 7.60
C THR A 129 -12.75 -3.55 6.38
N ALA A 130 -11.81 -2.64 6.07
CA ALA A 130 -10.83 -2.84 5.01
C ALA A 130 -9.86 -3.99 5.32
N ALA A 131 -9.38 -4.13 6.57
CA ALA A 131 -8.55 -5.25 6.99
C ALA A 131 -9.26 -6.61 6.81
N LEU A 132 -10.54 -6.68 7.17
CA LEU A 132 -11.35 -7.90 6.95
C LEU A 132 -11.50 -8.21 5.46
N ALA A 133 -11.75 -7.19 4.62
CA ALA A 133 -11.84 -7.35 3.17
C ALA A 133 -10.51 -7.78 2.55
N ALA A 134 -9.36 -7.34 3.08
CA ALA A 134 -8.05 -7.77 2.65
C ALA A 134 -7.83 -9.26 2.89
N ARG A 135 -8.20 -9.75 4.07
CA ARG A 135 -8.15 -11.19 4.40
C ARG A 135 -9.01 -12.02 3.45
N GLU A 136 -10.24 -11.58 3.16
CA GLU A 136 -11.14 -12.24 2.19
C GLU A 136 -10.55 -12.30 0.78
N ALA A 137 -9.82 -11.26 0.36
CA ALA A 137 -9.22 -11.13 -0.96
C ALA A 137 -7.79 -11.72 -1.06
N GLY A 138 -7.25 -12.27 0.04
CA GLY A 138 -5.93 -12.91 0.07
C GLY A 138 -4.75 -11.92 0.06
N LEU A 139 -4.97 -10.68 0.52
CA LEU A 139 -3.91 -9.71 0.76
C LEU A 139 -3.28 -9.95 2.14
N THR A 140 -2.01 -9.55 2.27
CA THR A 140 -1.38 -9.37 3.58
C THR A 140 -1.74 -7.98 4.11
N SER A 141 -2.22 -7.91 5.36
CA SER A 141 -2.63 -6.66 5.99
C SER A 141 -1.66 -6.24 7.08
N TRP A 142 -1.15 -5.01 6.99
CA TRP A 142 -0.30 -4.38 7.99
C TRP A 142 -0.99 -3.15 8.57
N ALA A 143 -0.75 -2.86 9.85
CA ALA A 143 -1.26 -1.67 10.49
C ALA A 143 -0.16 -0.85 11.16
N LEU A 144 -0.22 0.47 10.98
CA LEU A 144 0.46 1.46 11.82
C LEU A 144 -0.59 2.05 12.75
N THR A 145 -0.41 1.84 14.07
CA THR A 145 -1.41 2.30 15.06
C THR A 145 -0.76 3.09 16.20
N GLY A 146 -1.59 3.74 17.02
CA GLY A 146 -1.21 4.16 18.36
C GLY A 146 -1.16 2.98 19.32
N VAL A 147 -1.43 3.25 20.58
CA VAL A 147 -1.33 2.24 21.64
C VAL A 147 -2.18 0.99 21.34
N ALA A 148 -1.54 -0.17 21.40
CA ALA A 148 -2.21 -1.47 21.33
C ALA A 148 -2.47 -2.03 22.76
N PRO A 149 -3.48 -2.92 22.96
CA PRO A 149 -4.35 -3.50 21.93
C PRO A 149 -5.40 -2.51 21.41
N ASN A 150 -5.81 -2.69 20.14
CA ASN A 150 -6.87 -1.92 19.52
C ASN A 150 -7.51 -2.71 18.37
N PRO A 151 -8.75 -2.39 17.94
CA PRO A 151 -9.50 -3.18 16.96
C PRO A 151 -8.78 -3.38 15.62
N LEU A 152 -8.00 -2.40 15.16
CA LEU A 152 -7.27 -2.51 13.90
C LEU A 152 -6.07 -3.46 14.03
N ALA A 153 -5.35 -3.40 15.17
CA ALA A 153 -4.26 -4.32 15.47
C ALA A 153 -4.75 -5.77 15.51
N ASP A 154 -5.95 -6.02 16.06
CA ASP A 154 -6.54 -7.35 16.14
C ASP A 154 -7.04 -7.86 14.76
N ALA A 155 -7.36 -6.95 13.84
CA ALA A 155 -7.89 -7.28 12.52
C ALA A 155 -6.81 -7.54 11.47
N CYS A 156 -5.59 -7.00 11.63
CA CYS A 156 -4.49 -7.11 10.68
C CYS A 156 -3.57 -8.30 10.99
N ASP A 157 -2.82 -8.74 9.97
CA ASP A 157 -1.86 -9.84 10.12
C ASP A 157 -0.63 -9.40 10.93
N GLU A 158 -0.18 -8.16 10.74
CA GLU A 158 0.92 -7.58 11.51
C GLU A 158 0.64 -6.11 11.88
N VAL A 159 1.16 -5.70 13.03
CA VAL A 159 0.99 -4.34 13.53
C VAL A 159 2.31 -3.77 14.04
N LEU A 160 2.53 -2.49 13.76
CA LEU A 160 3.54 -1.65 14.38
C LEU A 160 2.81 -0.57 15.18
N ALA A 161 2.88 -0.67 16.51
CA ALA A 161 2.18 0.22 17.41
C ALA A 161 3.13 1.23 18.04
N VAL A 162 2.73 2.51 18.04
CA VAL A 162 3.44 3.60 18.71
C VAL A 162 2.91 3.74 20.14
N ALA A 163 3.78 3.60 21.12
CA ALA A 163 3.42 3.69 22.54
C ALA A 163 3.32 5.17 23.01
N SER A 164 2.38 5.91 22.43
CA SER A 164 2.07 7.30 22.83
C SER A 164 0.57 7.54 22.89
N PRO A 165 0.06 8.24 23.91
CA PRO A 165 -1.32 8.68 23.96
C PRO A 165 -1.57 9.92 23.09
N ASP A 166 -0.51 10.61 22.64
CA ASP A 166 -0.57 11.82 21.84
C ASP A 166 -0.69 11.45 20.36
N THR A 167 -1.84 11.76 19.76
CA THR A 167 -2.13 11.42 18.34
C THR A 167 -1.19 12.12 17.36
N GLN A 168 -0.67 13.29 17.70
CA GLN A 168 0.28 14.02 16.86
C GLN A 168 1.63 13.29 16.85
N VAL A 169 2.13 12.91 18.03
CA VAL A 169 3.35 12.10 18.16
C VAL A 169 3.22 10.76 17.43
N VAL A 170 2.07 10.09 17.54
CA VAL A 170 1.81 8.86 16.79
C VAL A 170 1.91 9.09 15.29
N GLN A 171 1.30 10.16 14.78
CA GLN A 171 1.30 10.53 13.38
C GLN A 171 2.70 10.86 12.87
N GLU A 172 3.48 11.63 13.64
CA GLU A 172 4.88 11.93 13.31
C GLU A 172 5.75 10.67 13.20
N LEU A 173 5.53 9.68 14.08
CA LEU A 173 6.24 8.40 13.98
C LEU A 173 5.72 7.50 12.86
N HIS A 174 4.46 7.61 12.45
CA HIS A 174 3.97 6.95 11.23
C HIS A 174 4.66 7.53 9.98
N LEU A 175 4.89 8.84 9.93
CA LEU A 175 5.64 9.45 8.84
C LEU A 175 7.11 8.98 8.82
N VAL A 176 7.76 8.92 9.97
CA VAL A 176 9.11 8.34 10.11
C VAL A 176 9.11 6.89 9.63
N THR A 177 8.09 6.11 10.00
CA THR A 177 7.94 4.71 9.56
C THR A 177 7.83 4.62 8.04
N SER A 178 7.05 5.49 7.43
CA SER A 178 6.85 5.52 5.98
C SER A 178 8.16 5.75 5.23
N HIS A 179 8.98 6.70 5.67
CA HIS A 179 10.29 6.94 5.08
C HIS A 179 11.23 5.74 5.27
N LEU A 180 11.34 5.21 6.49
CA LEU A 180 12.22 4.07 6.76
C LEU A 180 11.76 2.80 6.02
N LEU A 181 10.46 2.59 5.85
CA LEU A 181 9.93 1.49 5.05
C LEU A 181 10.39 1.60 3.58
N CYS A 182 10.37 2.81 3.00
CA CYS A 182 10.90 3.06 1.67
C CYS A 182 12.42 2.83 1.60
N GLU A 183 13.18 3.27 2.61
CA GLU A 183 14.63 3.05 2.69
C GLU A 183 14.98 1.56 2.70
N TYR A 184 14.35 0.77 3.58
CA TYR A 184 14.57 -0.68 3.64
C TYR A 184 14.14 -1.39 2.36
N LEU A 185 13.04 -0.93 1.75
CA LEU A 185 12.60 -1.45 0.47
C LEU A 185 13.64 -1.15 -0.63
N GLU A 186 14.13 0.08 -0.73
CA GLU A 186 15.12 0.47 -1.75
C GLU A 186 16.46 -0.26 -1.57
N GLN A 187 16.86 -0.60 -0.34
CA GLN A 187 18.03 -1.43 -0.08
C GLN A 187 17.88 -2.85 -0.63
N GLU A 188 16.72 -3.46 -0.47
CA GLU A 188 16.45 -4.84 -0.91
C GLU A 188 16.03 -4.94 -2.38
N LEU A 189 15.52 -3.87 -2.96
CA LEU A 189 14.93 -3.87 -4.30
C LEU A 189 15.83 -4.44 -5.42
N PRO A 190 17.15 -4.16 -5.48
CA PRO A 190 18.01 -4.74 -6.50
C PRO A 190 18.05 -6.27 -6.46
N ALA A 191 18.13 -6.86 -5.27
CA ALA A 191 18.08 -8.32 -5.07
C ALA A 191 16.71 -8.90 -5.45
N ALA A 192 15.64 -8.23 -5.04
CA ALA A 192 14.26 -8.62 -5.35
C ALA A 192 14.00 -8.61 -6.87
N LEU A 193 14.48 -7.60 -7.59
CA LEU A 193 14.37 -7.51 -9.05
C LEU A 193 15.17 -8.59 -9.76
N ALA A 194 16.38 -8.89 -9.30
CA ALA A 194 17.18 -9.98 -9.85
C ALA A 194 16.46 -11.32 -9.68
N ALA A 195 15.91 -11.59 -8.50
CA ALA A 195 15.15 -12.80 -8.23
C ALA A 195 13.87 -12.91 -9.08
N ALA A 196 13.16 -11.79 -9.29
CA ALA A 196 11.95 -11.76 -10.13
C ALA A 196 12.24 -11.91 -11.64
N ALA A 197 13.46 -11.54 -12.08
CA ALA A 197 13.88 -11.68 -13.48
C ALA A 197 14.36 -13.12 -13.83
N GLU A 198 14.68 -13.94 -12.83
CA GLU A 198 15.05 -15.33 -13.07
C GLU A 198 13.80 -16.09 -13.60
N PRO A 199 13.87 -16.69 -14.81
CA PRO A 199 12.74 -17.48 -15.32
C PRO A 199 12.47 -18.61 -14.32
N ALA A 200 11.21 -18.76 -13.89
CA ALA A 200 10.79 -19.90 -13.10
C ALA A 200 11.30 -21.15 -13.81
N ALA A 201 12.25 -21.86 -13.17
CA ALA A 201 12.82 -23.07 -13.74
C ALA A 201 11.64 -23.96 -14.12
N VAL A 202 11.44 -24.13 -15.43
CA VAL A 202 10.42 -25.04 -15.97
C VAL A 202 10.76 -26.40 -15.37
N ARG A 203 10.00 -26.81 -14.37
CA ARG A 203 10.04 -28.19 -13.91
C ARG A 203 9.53 -29.02 -15.06
N HIS A 204 10.45 -29.38 -15.94
CA HIS A 204 10.18 -30.35 -16.99
C HIS A 204 9.98 -31.67 -16.27
N ASP A 205 8.72 -32.12 -16.24
CA ASP A 205 8.44 -33.50 -15.92
C ASP A 205 8.93 -34.31 -17.15
N PRO A 206 9.92 -35.21 -16.99
CA PRO A 206 10.48 -35.94 -18.12
C PRO A 206 9.50 -36.89 -18.79
N GLY A 207 8.21 -36.88 -18.37
CA GLY A 207 7.14 -37.74 -18.91
C GLY A 207 6.06 -37.04 -19.74
N GLU A 208 6.07 -35.70 -19.84
CA GLU A 208 4.99 -34.99 -20.57
C GLU A 208 5.43 -34.64 -22.00
N PRO A 209 4.68 -35.07 -23.05
CA PRO A 209 5.01 -34.72 -24.44
C PRO A 209 4.83 -33.21 -24.67
N ALA A 210 5.79 -32.60 -25.35
CA ALA A 210 5.81 -31.20 -25.69
C ALA A 210 4.50 -30.73 -26.35
N PRO A 211 3.87 -29.63 -25.92
CA PRO A 211 2.67 -29.12 -26.56
C PRO A 211 2.98 -28.70 -28.02
N PRO A 212 2.05 -28.89 -28.95
CA PRO A 212 2.27 -28.56 -30.35
C PRO A 212 2.47 -27.06 -30.54
N ALA A 213 3.45 -26.68 -31.35
CA ALA A 213 3.78 -25.30 -31.67
C ALA A 213 2.54 -24.53 -32.16
N ARG A 214 2.11 -23.50 -31.43
CA ARG A 214 1.06 -22.59 -31.90
C ARG A 214 1.61 -21.76 -33.05
N SER A 215 1.10 -21.95 -34.25
CA SER A 215 1.35 -21.08 -35.39
C SER A 215 0.70 -19.70 -35.10
N VAL A 216 1.50 -18.67 -34.98
CA VAL A 216 1.02 -17.28 -34.95
C VAL A 216 0.54 -16.93 -36.33
N ARG A 217 -0.76 -16.84 -36.54
CA ARG A 217 -1.33 -16.25 -37.75
C ARG A 217 -1.14 -14.72 -37.65
N THR A 218 -0.14 -14.20 -38.34
CA THR A 218 -0.03 -12.78 -38.67
C THR A 218 -0.96 -12.51 -39.85
N GLY A 219 -2.16 -12.02 -39.59
CA GLY A 219 -3.10 -11.58 -40.59
C GLY A 219 -3.94 -10.44 -39.99
N VAL A 220 -3.44 -9.21 -40.10
CA VAL A 220 -4.28 -8.01 -39.97
C VAL A 220 -4.74 -7.68 -41.39
N GLU A 221 -5.95 -8.04 -41.71
CA GLU A 221 -6.62 -7.61 -42.93
C GLU A 221 -7.30 -6.28 -42.64
N VAL A 222 -6.74 -5.18 -43.16
CA VAL A 222 -7.35 -3.87 -43.09
C VAL A 222 -8.34 -3.77 -44.23
N VAL A 223 -9.62 -3.94 -43.94
CA VAL A 223 -10.70 -3.67 -44.90
C VAL A 223 -10.87 -2.14 -44.99
N LEU A 224 -10.38 -1.55 -46.09
CA LEU A 224 -10.73 -0.22 -46.49
C LEU A 224 -12.05 -0.27 -47.23
N ASP A 225 -13.15 0.06 -46.59
CA ASP A 225 -14.45 0.20 -47.24
C ASP A 225 -14.51 1.53 -47.94
N GLY A 226 -14.51 1.49 -49.28
CA GLY A 226 -14.70 2.62 -50.21
C GLY A 226 -16.19 2.88 -50.36
N GLY A 227 -16.73 3.87 -49.67
CA GLY A 227 -18.10 4.34 -49.82
C GLY A 227 -18.15 5.72 -50.45
N THR A 228 -18.61 5.78 -51.68
CA THR A 228 -18.90 6.92 -52.51
C THR A 228 -19.79 7.97 -51.87
N GLY A 229 -19.50 9.23 -52.19
CA GLY A 229 -20.20 10.43 -51.72
C GLY A 229 -21.67 10.52 -52.11
N GLN A 230 -22.40 11.24 -51.29
CA GLN A 230 -23.57 12.02 -51.72
C GLN A 230 -23.60 13.35 -50.97
N GLN A 231 -23.45 14.38 -51.74
CA GLN A 231 -23.65 15.76 -51.43
C GLN A 231 -25.16 16.00 -51.27
N VAL A 232 -25.59 16.59 -50.17
CA VAL A 232 -26.93 17.20 -50.05
C VAL A 232 -26.76 18.58 -49.44
N ASP A 233 -27.07 19.60 -50.26
CA ASP A 233 -27.30 20.98 -49.86
C ASP A 233 -28.56 21.09 -48.99
N ALA A 234 -28.50 21.89 -47.95
CA ALA A 234 -29.46 22.88 -47.48
C ALA A 234 -29.06 23.36 -46.07
#